data_d87bbcb1914629b78de55bae10ce4be7
#
_entry.id   d87bbcb1914629b78de55bae10ce4be7
#
_cell.length_a   1.000
_cell.length_b   1.000
_cell.length_c   1.000
_cell.angle_alpha   90.00
_cell.angle_beta   90.00
_cell.angle_gamma   90.00
#
_symmetry.space_group_name_H-M   'P 1'
#
loop_
_entity.id
_entity.type
_entity.pdbx_description
1 polymer ?
#
loop_
_entity_poly.entity_id
_entity_poly.type
_entity_poly.pdbx_seq_one_letter_code
_entity_poly.pdbx_strand_id
1 'polypeptide(L)'
;MAKIGIYGGSFNPIHFGHVGLAEWVVAHTDLDELWLMVTPNNPLKTADMLAPEEERLRAAREAVRDLKGVRVSDFEFHLPRPSYTANTLRALELAYPEHTFSLVIGEDNLALADRWREWDWIVAHHTVYVYPRHQSTNKLINQSTDKHIIYLHSAPYFDVSSTEIRTKQNEKKS
;
A
#
# COMPACT_ATOMS: atom_id res chain seq x y z
N MET A 1 18.54 6.80 -11.00
CA MET A 1 17.50 7.49 -10.20
C MET A 1 16.11 7.02 -10.63
N ALA A 2 15.33 6.50 -9.73
CA ALA A 2 14.00 6.00 -10.03
C ALA A 2 12.96 6.67 -9.16
N LYS A 3 11.73 6.80 -9.70
CA LYS A 3 10.55 7.22 -8.96
C LYS A 3 9.83 5.96 -8.52
N ILE A 4 9.75 5.75 -7.21
CA ILE A 4 9.23 4.52 -6.61
C ILE A 4 7.99 4.83 -5.78
N GLY A 5 6.90 4.13 -6.07
CA GLY A 5 5.70 4.19 -5.25
C GLY A 5 5.75 3.13 -4.16
N ILE A 6 5.35 3.49 -2.96
CA ILE A 6 5.25 2.57 -1.83
C ILE A 6 3.77 2.30 -1.59
N TYR A 7 3.37 1.07 -1.84
CA TYR A 7 2.01 0.58 -1.62
C TYR A 7 2.04 -0.37 -0.43
N GLY A 8 1.75 0.17 0.75
CA GLY A 8 1.78 -0.59 1.99
C GLY A 8 0.49 -1.36 2.25
N GLY A 9 0.60 -2.49 2.88
CA GLY A 9 -0.53 -3.28 3.30
C GLY A 9 -0.13 -4.56 3.98
N SER A 10 -1.07 -5.16 4.68
CA SER A 10 -0.85 -6.46 5.29
C SER A 10 -0.85 -7.60 4.27
N PHE A 11 -1.58 -7.42 3.15
CA PHE A 11 -1.74 -8.44 2.09
C PHE A 11 -2.07 -9.81 2.70
N ASN A 12 -3.19 -9.89 3.40
CA ASN A 12 -3.58 -11.03 4.23
C ASN A 12 -4.94 -11.61 3.81
N PRO A 13 -5.04 -12.33 2.67
CA PRO A 13 -4.00 -12.55 1.68
C PRO A 13 -3.95 -11.47 0.60
N ILE A 14 -2.90 -11.48 -0.19
CA ILE A 14 -2.86 -10.73 -1.44
C ILE A 14 -3.91 -11.33 -2.41
N HIS A 15 -4.53 -10.49 -3.21
CA HIS A 15 -5.57 -10.93 -4.15
C HIS A 15 -5.47 -10.18 -5.47
N PHE A 16 -6.35 -10.54 -6.43
CA PHE A 16 -6.31 -9.97 -7.77
C PHE A 16 -6.52 -8.45 -7.79
N GLY A 17 -7.23 -7.92 -6.80
CA GLY A 17 -7.40 -6.47 -6.69
C GLY A 17 -6.11 -5.74 -6.41
N HIS A 18 -5.27 -6.29 -5.53
CA HIS A 18 -3.93 -5.73 -5.27
C HIS A 18 -3.04 -5.81 -6.51
N VAL A 19 -3.05 -6.96 -7.17
CA VAL A 19 -2.21 -7.21 -8.34
C VAL A 19 -2.63 -6.32 -9.51
N GLY A 20 -3.94 -6.24 -9.76
CA GLY A 20 -4.48 -5.41 -10.83
C GLY A 20 -4.21 -3.93 -10.63
N LEU A 21 -4.34 -3.45 -9.39
CA LEU A 21 -4.01 -2.05 -9.08
C LEU A 21 -2.53 -1.78 -9.28
N ALA A 22 -1.65 -2.68 -8.81
CA ALA A 22 -0.22 -2.53 -8.96
C ALA A 22 0.18 -2.42 -10.44
N GLU A 23 -0.36 -3.29 -11.27
CA GLU A 23 -0.13 -3.30 -12.71
C GLU A 23 -0.60 -1.99 -13.35
N TRP A 24 -1.81 -1.54 -12.99
CA TRP A 24 -2.38 -0.31 -13.52
C TRP A 24 -1.54 0.91 -13.14
N VAL A 25 -1.11 1.01 -11.88
CA VAL A 25 -0.34 2.15 -11.37
C VAL A 25 0.98 2.31 -12.12
N VAL A 26 1.72 1.22 -12.33
CA VAL A 26 2.99 1.27 -13.05
C VAL A 26 2.76 1.67 -14.51
N ALA A 27 1.66 1.23 -15.12
CA ALA A 27 1.37 1.51 -16.52
C ALA A 27 0.84 2.93 -16.77
N HIS A 28 0.20 3.57 -15.77
CA HIS A 28 -0.55 4.81 -15.97
C HIS A 28 -0.07 6.00 -15.14
N THR A 29 0.97 5.85 -14.34
CA THR A 29 1.57 6.96 -13.59
C THR A 29 3.01 7.19 -14.05
N ASP A 30 3.63 8.23 -13.51
CA ASP A 30 5.04 8.53 -13.78
C ASP A 30 6.01 7.71 -12.92
N LEU A 31 5.49 6.78 -12.11
CA LEU A 31 6.31 5.92 -11.28
C LEU A 31 7.06 4.89 -12.12
N ASP A 32 8.34 4.74 -11.87
CA ASP A 32 9.17 3.72 -12.55
C ASP A 32 8.93 2.34 -11.97
N GLU A 33 8.73 2.27 -10.65
CA GLU A 33 8.47 1.02 -9.95
C GLU A 33 7.42 1.24 -8.87
N LEU A 34 6.72 0.16 -8.56
CA LEU A 34 5.83 0.11 -7.40
C LEU A 34 6.33 -1.00 -6.47
N TRP A 35 6.58 -0.67 -5.21
CA TRP A 35 6.98 -1.64 -4.21
C TRP A 35 5.79 -1.94 -3.32
N LEU A 36 5.38 -3.19 -3.30
CA LEU A 36 4.38 -3.68 -2.34
C LEU A 36 5.11 -3.86 -1.01
N MET A 37 4.84 -2.95 -0.09
CA MET A 37 5.50 -2.97 1.22
C MET A 37 4.66 -3.80 2.18
N VAL A 38 5.10 -5.04 2.43
CA VAL A 38 4.37 -5.94 3.32
C VAL A 38 4.56 -5.47 4.76
N THR A 39 3.44 -5.19 5.44
CA THR A 39 3.47 -4.73 6.82
C THR A 39 3.80 -5.90 7.75
N PRO A 40 4.81 -5.76 8.62
CA PRO A 40 5.12 -6.81 9.58
C PRO A 40 4.04 -6.94 10.64
N ASN A 41 4.06 -8.02 11.39
CA ASN A 41 3.13 -8.22 12.50
C ASN A 41 3.30 -7.12 13.54
N ASN A 42 2.18 -6.49 13.90
CA ASN A 42 2.19 -5.46 14.93
C ASN A 42 2.13 -6.14 16.29
N PRO A 43 3.11 -5.90 17.20
CA PRO A 43 3.10 -6.52 18.52
C PRO A 43 1.91 -6.11 19.39
N LEU A 44 1.20 -5.04 19.02
CA LEU A 44 0.01 -4.56 19.73
C LEU A 44 -1.27 -5.25 19.26
N LYS A 45 -1.22 -6.04 18.17
CA LYS A 45 -2.36 -6.81 17.66
C LYS A 45 -2.21 -8.28 18.04
N THR A 46 -3.33 -8.93 18.32
CA THR A 46 -3.32 -10.35 18.64
C THR A 46 -2.91 -11.18 17.42
N ALA A 47 -2.09 -12.20 17.65
CA ALA A 47 -1.51 -13.02 16.60
C ALA A 47 -2.55 -13.79 15.76
N ASP A 48 -3.78 -13.88 16.23
CA ASP A 48 -4.82 -14.69 15.57
C ASP A 48 -5.44 -14.04 14.34
N MET A 49 -5.16 -12.75 14.10
CA MET A 49 -5.83 -12.00 13.04
C MET A 49 -5.02 -11.88 11.73
N LEU A 50 -3.74 -12.22 11.76
CA LEU A 50 -2.87 -12.14 10.60
C LEU A 50 -2.16 -13.47 10.38
N ALA A 51 -2.07 -13.87 9.11
CA ALA A 51 -1.15 -14.95 8.72
C ALA A 51 0.28 -14.54 9.07
N PRO A 52 1.19 -15.49 9.29
CA PRO A 52 2.60 -15.17 9.56
C PRO A 52 3.19 -14.25 8.49
N GLU A 53 3.98 -13.27 8.92
CA GLU A 53 4.52 -12.26 8.01
C GLU A 53 5.35 -12.85 6.87
N GLU A 54 6.11 -13.91 7.15
CA GLU A 54 6.91 -14.59 6.13
C GLU A 54 6.03 -15.27 5.07
N GLU A 55 4.90 -15.82 5.48
CA GLU A 55 3.94 -16.43 4.57
C GLU A 55 3.28 -15.39 3.68
N ARG A 56 2.90 -14.24 4.25
CA ARG A 56 2.30 -13.14 3.50
C ARG A 56 3.30 -12.56 2.51
N LEU A 57 4.56 -12.43 2.90
CA LEU A 57 5.63 -11.96 2.04
C LEU A 57 5.84 -12.89 0.84
N ARG A 58 5.90 -14.21 1.09
CA ARG A 58 6.08 -15.21 0.04
C ARG A 58 4.92 -15.19 -0.95
N ALA A 59 3.69 -15.15 -0.43
CA ALA A 59 2.50 -15.11 -1.29
C ALA A 59 2.48 -13.86 -2.16
N ALA A 60 2.87 -12.71 -1.62
CA ALA A 60 2.93 -11.48 -2.39
C ALA A 60 3.98 -11.56 -3.49
N ARG A 61 5.16 -12.09 -3.20
CA ARG A 61 6.22 -12.29 -4.20
C ARG A 61 5.78 -13.19 -5.33
N GLU A 62 5.10 -14.27 -5.00
CA GLU A 62 4.57 -15.20 -6.00
C GLU A 62 3.52 -14.53 -6.89
N ALA A 63 2.63 -13.73 -6.29
CA ALA A 63 1.53 -13.11 -7.01
C ALA A 63 1.97 -12.10 -8.07
N VAL A 64 3.09 -11.40 -7.85
CA VAL A 64 3.56 -10.33 -8.75
C VAL A 64 4.83 -10.70 -9.51
N ARG A 65 5.27 -11.93 -9.41
CA ARG A 65 6.52 -12.42 -9.97
C ARG A 65 6.75 -12.05 -11.44
N ASP A 66 5.69 -12.08 -12.25
CA ASP A 66 5.76 -11.85 -13.69
C ASP A 66 5.45 -10.39 -14.09
N LEU A 67 5.21 -9.51 -13.13
CA LEU A 67 4.88 -8.11 -13.42
C LEU A 67 6.15 -7.25 -13.49
N LYS A 68 6.31 -6.51 -14.58
CA LYS A 68 7.41 -5.56 -14.72
C LYS A 68 7.14 -4.33 -13.86
N GLY A 69 8.18 -3.85 -13.18
CA GLY A 69 8.09 -2.64 -12.39
C GLY A 69 7.39 -2.79 -11.06
N VAL A 70 6.96 -3.99 -10.71
CA VAL A 70 6.34 -4.28 -9.41
C VAL A 70 7.26 -5.18 -8.61
N ARG A 71 7.60 -4.75 -7.40
CA ARG A 71 8.44 -5.52 -6.48
C ARG A 71 7.75 -5.64 -5.14
N VAL A 72 8.12 -6.66 -4.39
CA VAL A 72 7.65 -6.83 -3.01
C VAL A 72 8.82 -6.54 -2.09
N SER A 73 8.57 -5.73 -1.06
CA SER A 73 9.60 -5.32 -0.12
C SER A 73 9.28 -5.80 1.29
N ASP A 74 10.30 -6.30 1.96
CA ASP A 74 10.27 -6.66 3.38
C ASP A 74 10.98 -5.60 4.24
N PHE A 75 11.17 -4.41 3.70
CA PHE A 75 11.95 -3.36 4.35
C PHE A 75 11.47 -3.05 5.75
N GLU A 76 10.15 -2.99 5.96
CA GLU A 76 9.58 -2.72 7.29
C GLU A 76 9.84 -3.84 8.30
N PHE A 77 10.17 -5.05 7.85
CA PHE A 77 10.50 -6.15 8.76
C PHE A 77 11.76 -5.85 9.58
N HIS A 78 12.61 -4.98 9.06
CA HIS A 78 13.90 -4.61 9.65
C HIS A 78 13.87 -3.28 10.39
N LEU A 79 12.69 -2.68 10.52
CA LEU A 79 12.48 -1.42 11.23
C LEU A 79 11.80 -1.67 12.58
N PRO A 80 11.92 -0.70 13.53
CA PRO A 80 11.18 -0.80 14.78
C PRO A 80 9.68 -0.93 14.56
N ARG A 81 9.03 -1.72 15.41
CA ARG A 81 7.59 -1.97 15.34
C ARG A 81 6.89 -1.31 16.53
N PRO A 82 5.67 -0.80 16.34
CA PRO A 82 4.84 -0.83 15.13
C PRO A 82 5.39 0.09 14.02
N SER A 83 5.06 -0.24 12.77
CA SER A 83 5.54 0.51 11.62
C SER A 83 4.69 1.77 11.40
N TYR A 84 5.34 2.93 11.38
CA TYR A 84 4.69 4.18 11.02
C TYR A 84 5.22 4.62 9.65
N THR A 85 4.30 5.02 8.77
CA THR A 85 4.64 5.36 7.38
C THR A 85 5.73 6.44 7.28
N ALA A 86 5.66 7.48 8.11
CA ALA A 86 6.67 8.54 8.10
C ALA A 86 8.06 7.98 8.41
N ASN A 87 8.16 7.08 9.38
CA ASN A 87 9.45 6.46 9.73
C ASN A 87 9.97 5.58 8.60
N THR A 88 9.07 4.85 7.94
CA THR A 88 9.43 4.01 6.79
C THR A 88 9.97 4.87 5.64
N LEU A 89 9.31 5.98 5.32
CA LEU A 89 9.75 6.87 4.25
C LEU A 89 11.12 7.49 4.56
N ARG A 90 11.35 7.92 5.79
CA ARG A 90 12.66 8.47 6.20
C ARG A 90 13.77 7.42 6.07
N ALA A 91 13.48 6.20 6.51
CA ALA A 91 14.44 5.11 6.42
C ALA A 91 14.76 4.74 4.98
N LEU A 92 13.74 4.75 4.10
CA LEU A 92 13.93 4.51 2.67
C LEU A 92 14.80 5.58 2.03
N GLU A 93 14.60 6.85 2.38
CA GLU A 93 15.41 7.96 1.88
C GLU A 93 16.89 7.78 2.23
N LEU A 94 17.16 7.31 3.45
CA LEU A 94 18.52 7.07 3.91
C LEU A 94 19.14 5.85 3.23
N ALA A 95 18.37 4.79 3.04
CA ALA A 95 18.86 3.55 2.45
C ALA A 95 19.06 3.67 0.93
N TYR A 96 18.22 4.46 0.27
CA TYR A 96 18.23 4.62 -1.21
C TYR A 96 18.23 6.11 -1.58
N PRO A 97 19.33 6.84 -1.29
CA PRO A 97 19.35 8.29 -1.54
C PRO A 97 19.23 8.68 -3.01
N GLU A 98 19.47 7.73 -3.92
CA GLU A 98 19.35 7.94 -5.37
C GLU A 98 17.90 7.90 -5.88
N HIS A 99 16.97 7.38 -5.09
CA HIS A 99 15.57 7.24 -5.50
C HIS A 99 14.68 8.29 -4.85
N THR A 100 13.55 8.58 -5.49
CA THR A 100 12.47 9.36 -4.89
C THR A 100 11.31 8.42 -4.59
N PHE A 101 10.68 8.64 -3.43
CA PHE A 101 9.60 7.77 -2.97
C PHE A 101 8.29 8.54 -2.89
N SER A 102 7.23 7.91 -3.37
CA SER A 102 5.86 8.40 -3.27
C SER A 102 5.03 7.35 -2.55
N LEU A 103 3.92 7.77 -1.98
CA LEU A 103 3.02 6.87 -1.26
C LEU A 103 1.82 6.57 -2.15
N VAL A 104 1.34 5.33 -2.14
CA VAL A 104 0.11 4.93 -2.83
C VAL A 104 -0.85 4.37 -1.80
N ILE A 105 -2.00 5.04 -1.64
CA ILE A 105 -3.01 4.65 -0.64
C ILE A 105 -4.40 4.64 -1.24
N GLY A 106 -5.32 3.91 -0.62
CA GLY A 106 -6.72 3.96 -0.97
C GLY A 106 -7.41 5.18 -0.37
N GLU A 107 -8.53 5.57 -0.96
CA GLU A 107 -9.31 6.72 -0.47
C GLU A 107 -9.82 6.54 0.96
N ASP A 108 -10.05 5.31 1.39
CA ASP A 108 -10.44 4.99 2.76
C ASP A 108 -9.34 5.34 3.75
N ASN A 109 -8.08 5.10 3.37
CA ASN A 109 -6.93 5.50 4.17
C ASN A 109 -6.75 7.01 4.18
N LEU A 110 -7.02 7.68 3.05
CA LEU A 110 -6.95 9.14 3.00
C LEU A 110 -7.95 9.78 3.97
N ALA A 111 -9.15 9.21 4.08
CA ALA A 111 -10.18 9.72 5.00
C ALA A 111 -9.73 9.66 6.47
N LEU A 112 -8.79 8.78 6.81
CA LEU A 112 -8.25 8.60 8.15
C LEU A 112 -6.82 9.15 8.31
N ALA A 113 -6.30 9.80 7.27
CA ALA A 113 -4.89 10.18 7.22
C ALA A 113 -4.51 11.24 8.26
N ASP A 114 -5.46 12.09 8.67
CA ASP A 114 -5.23 13.07 9.72
C ASP A 114 -4.89 12.42 11.07
N ARG A 115 -5.21 11.15 11.24
CA ARG A 115 -4.87 10.36 12.42
C ARG A 115 -3.51 9.68 12.32
N TRP A 116 -2.88 9.74 11.14
CA TRP A 116 -1.56 9.16 10.93
C TRP A 116 -0.50 10.03 11.57
N ARG A 117 0.47 9.37 12.21
CA ARG A 117 1.60 10.08 12.80
C ARG A 117 2.35 10.84 11.72
N GLU A 118 2.52 12.15 11.92
CA GLU A 118 3.28 13.03 11.04
C GLU A 118 2.74 13.10 9.60
N TRP A 119 1.41 13.03 9.44
CA TRP A 119 0.80 13.15 8.12
C TRP A 119 1.22 14.44 7.42
N ASP A 120 1.29 15.57 8.14
CA ASP A 120 1.70 16.84 7.57
C ASP A 120 3.10 16.79 6.97
N TRP A 121 4.02 16.09 7.64
CA TRP A 121 5.37 15.87 7.12
C TRP A 121 5.34 15.03 5.84
N ILE A 122 4.53 13.98 5.82
CA ILE A 122 4.41 13.08 4.67
C ILE A 122 3.98 13.87 3.42
N VAL A 123 2.89 14.64 3.52
CA VAL A 123 2.36 15.38 2.35
C VAL A 123 3.26 16.56 1.97
N ALA A 124 4.05 17.08 2.88
CA ALA A 124 5.00 18.16 2.59
C ALA A 124 6.23 17.66 1.83
N HIS A 125 6.60 16.39 1.99
CA HIS A 125 7.85 15.85 1.45
C HIS A 125 7.66 14.77 0.38
N HIS A 126 6.47 14.18 0.27
CA HIS A 126 6.20 13.08 -0.65
C HIS A 126 4.90 13.27 -1.38
N THR A 127 4.87 12.87 -2.65
CA THR A 127 3.64 12.78 -3.41
C THR A 127 2.83 11.59 -2.90
N VAL A 128 1.52 11.78 -2.76
CA VAL A 128 0.60 10.73 -2.34
C VAL A 128 -0.40 10.48 -3.47
N TYR A 129 -0.37 9.26 -4.01
CA TYR A 129 -1.33 8.81 -5.01
C TYR A 129 -2.48 8.12 -4.30
N VAL A 130 -3.71 8.51 -4.63
CA VAL A 130 -4.92 7.99 -3.99
C VAL A 130 -5.76 7.28 -5.03
N TYR A 131 -6.05 5.99 -4.80
CA TYR A 131 -6.91 5.20 -5.70
C TYR A 131 -8.29 5.01 -5.08
N PRO A 132 -9.34 4.88 -5.94
CA PRO A 132 -10.70 4.71 -5.45
C PRO A 132 -10.93 3.31 -4.86
N ARG A 133 -11.70 3.25 -3.78
CA ARG A 133 -12.07 1.98 -3.14
C ARG A 133 -13.55 1.64 -3.37
N HIS A 134 -14.38 2.66 -3.60
CA HIS A 134 -15.80 2.49 -3.84
C HIS A 134 -16.28 3.49 -4.91
N GLN A 135 -17.21 3.08 -5.76
CA GLN A 135 -17.73 3.94 -6.82
C GLN A 135 -18.43 5.20 -6.33
N SER A 136 -18.96 5.17 -5.10
CA SER A 136 -19.78 6.23 -4.56
C SER A 136 -19.02 7.34 -3.83
N THR A 137 -17.69 7.26 -3.72
CA THR A 137 -16.90 8.13 -2.86
C THR A 137 -16.14 9.22 -3.59
N ASN A 138 -16.46 9.48 -4.85
CA ASN A 138 -15.83 10.56 -5.63
C ASN A 138 -15.91 11.93 -4.96
N LYS A 139 -16.86 12.12 -4.05
CA LYS A 139 -17.01 13.39 -3.32
C LYS A 139 -15.90 13.64 -2.30
N LEU A 140 -15.35 12.59 -1.69
CA LEU A 140 -14.27 12.72 -0.71
C LEU A 140 -12.94 13.04 -1.37
N ILE A 141 -12.73 12.50 -2.57
CA ILE A 141 -11.49 12.69 -3.34
C ILE A 141 -11.33 14.14 -3.77
N ASN A 142 -12.42 14.83 -4.08
CA ASN A 142 -12.39 16.19 -4.63
C ASN A 142 -12.23 17.30 -3.57
N GLN A 143 -12.12 16.95 -2.28
CA GLN A 143 -12.08 17.93 -1.21
C GLN A 143 -10.68 18.36 -0.78
N SER A 144 -9.65 17.64 -1.15
CA SER A 144 -8.28 18.02 -0.79
C SER A 144 -7.73 19.03 -1.79
N THR A 145 -7.19 20.12 -1.26
CA THR A 145 -6.50 21.15 -2.04
C THR A 145 -4.97 20.98 -2.00
N ASP A 146 -4.47 19.93 -1.37
CA ASP A 146 -3.03 19.70 -1.24
C ASP A 146 -2.44 19.34 -2.59
N LYS A 147 -1.40 20.07 -3.00
CA LYS A 147 -0.72 19.91 -4.30
C LYS A 147 0.00 18.57 -4.44
N HIS A 148 0.35 17.95 -3.34
CA HIS A 148 1.10 16.70 -3.35
C HIS A 148 0.21 15.47 -3.37
N ILE A 149 -1.11 15.66 -3.31
CA ILE A 149 -2.06 14.55 -3.37
C ILE A 149 -2.59 14.45 -4.80
N ILE A 150 -2.35 13.32 -5.44
CA ILE A 150 -2.78 13.04 -6.81
C ILE A 150 -3.83 11.94 -6.79
N TYR A 151 -5.02 12.25 -7.32
CA TYR A 151 -6.13 11.30 -7.35
C TYR A 151 -6.12 10.50 -8.65
N LEU A 152 -6.13 9.18 -8.51
CA LEU A 152 -6.10 8.26 -9.64
C LEU A 152 -7.54 7.87 -10.01
N HIS A 153 -8.30 8.85 -10.52
CA HIS A 153 -9.73 8.69 -10.81
C HIS A 153 -10.04 7.55 -11.77
N SER A 154 -9.13 7.27 -12.70
CA SER A 154 -9.32 6.23 -13.72
C SER A 154 -8.83 4.87 -13.28
N ALA A 155 -8.28 4.74 -12.07
CA ALA A 155 -7.82 3.45 -11.57
C ALA A 155 -9.00 2.49 -11.43
N PRO A 156 -8.79 1.20 -11.76
CA PRO A 156 -9.88 0.23 -11.71
C PRO A 156 -10.34 -0.03 -10.28
N TYR A 157 -11.63 -0.28 -10.15
CA TYR A 157 -12.24 -0.71 -8.91
C TYR A 157 -12.41 -2.23 -8.95
N PHE A 158 -11.91 -2.88 -7.89
CA PHE A 158 -12.03 -4.33 -7.75
C PHE A 158 -12.94 -4.63 -6.57
N ASP A 159 -14.05 -5.36 -6.85
CA ASP A 159 -15.03 -5.71 -5.83
C ASP A 159 -14.58 -6.94 -5.05
N VAL A 160 -13.48 -6.80 -4.34
CA VAL A 160 -12.89 -7.87 -3.52
C VAL A 160 -12.11 -7.26 -2.36
N SER A 161 -12.13 -7.93 -1.22
CA SER A 161 -11.33 -7.56 -0.07
C SER A 161 -10.66 -8.79 0.54
N SER A 162 -9.56 -8.57 1.23
CA SER A 162 -8.89 -9.65 1.97
C SER A 162 -9.80 -10.24 3.05
N THR A 163 -10.65 -9.41 3.65
CA THR A 163 -11.63 -9.88 4.63
C THR A 163 -12.61 -10.88 4.01
N GLU A 164 -13.15 -10.58 2.83
CA GLU A 164 -14.04 -11.50 2.12
C GLU A 164 -13.36 -12.82 1.79
N ILE A 165 -12.12 -12.77 1.33
CA ILE A 165 -11.36 -13.97 1.00
C ILE A 165 -11.15 -14.84 2.23
N ARG A 166 -10.77 -14.24 3.36
CA ARG A 166 -10.58 -14.98 4.62
C ARG A 166 -11.89 -15.63 5.09
N THR A 167 -13.00 -14.91 4.98
CA THR A 167 -14.31 -15.44 5.35
C THR A 167 -14.67 -16.66 4.52
N LYS A 168 -14.49 -16.59 3.19
CA LYS A 168 -14.75 -17.70 2.29
C LYS A 168 -13.87 -18.91 2.57
N GLN A 169 -12.60 -18.69 2.90
CA GLN A 169 -11.68 -19.78 3.25
C GLN A 169 -12.11 -20.48 4.54
N ASN A 170 -12.58 -19.72 5.53
CA ASN A 170 -13.05 -20.29 6.79
C ASN A 170 -14.35 -21.09 6.59
N GLU A 171 -15.26 -20.63 5.72
CA GLU A 171 -16.48 -21.37 5.37
C GLU A 171 -16.15 -22.71 4.70
N LYS A 172 -15.12 -22.77 3.87
CA LYS A 172 -14.68 -24.00 3.22
C LYS A 172 -14.05 -25.01 4.17
N LYS A 173 -13.50 -24.54 5.30
CA LYS A 173 -12.87 -25.39 6.31
C LYS A 173 -13.86 -25.94 7.35
N SER A 174 -15.07 -25.44 7.36
CA SER A 174 -16.13 -25.93 8.23
C SER A 174 -17.05 -26.87 7.41
#